data_c460b8e0ecfcf94ef7f5a52e04eea109
#
_entry.id   c460b8e0ecfcf94ef7f5a52e04eea109
#
_cell.length_a   1.000
_cell.length_b   1.000
_cell.length_c   1.000
_cell.angle_alpha   90.00
_cell.angle_beta   90.00
_cell.angle_gamma   90.00
#
_symmetry.space_group_name_H-M   'P 1'
#
loop_
_entity.id
_entity.type
_entity.pdbx_description
1 polymer ?
#
loop_
_entity_poly.entity_id
_entity_poly.type
_entity_poly.pdbx_seq_one_letter_code
_entity_poly.pdbx_strand_id
1 'polypeptide(L)'
;METKELYKIYSQSAGVCIDSRHIEERQLFFAFRGENTDGHQYVDKVLETEGCYAIIDDAAFDRGDRTILVEDVLSSIQKLARYHRDQFDIPVLGITGSNGKTTTKELIAAALSPALKLHVTQGNYNNHLGVPFTLLALRERPDVMIIEMGANRLKDIEELSNI
;
A
#
# COMPACT_ATOMS: atom_id res chain seq x y z
N MET A 1 -4.11 -17.57 -0.06
CA MET A 1 -2.68 -17.43 -0.48
C MET A 1 -1.87 -16.91 0.69
N GLU A 2 -0.67 -17.44 0.92
CA GLU A 2 0.26 -16.92 1.94
C GLU A 2 0.91 -15.60 1.52
N THR A 3 1.20 -14.71 2.49
CA THR A 3 1.83 -13.40 2.22
C THR A 3 3.14 -13.51 1.44
N LYS A 4 3.94 -14.54 1.71
CA LYS A 4 5.22 -14.78 1.01
C LYS A 4 5.04 -15.11 -0.47
N GLU A 5 3.96 -15.79 -0.82
CA GLU A 5 3.63 -16.10 -2.22
C GLU A 5 3.14 -14.84 -2.94
N LEU A 6 2.25 -14.07 -2.30
CA LEU A 6 1.81 -12.78 -2.84
C LEU A 6 2.99 -11.81 -3.02
N TYR A 7 3.96 -11.82 -2.10
CA TYR A 7 5.16 -11.00 -2.20
C TYR A 7 6.02 -11.36 -3.42
N LYS A 8 6.13 -12.63 -3.80
CA LYS A 8 6.85 -13.02 -5.03
C LYS A 8 6.22 -12.41 -6.28
N ILE A 9 4.90 -12.36 -6.34
CA ILE A 9 4.19 -11.75 -7.47
C ILE A 9 4.39 -10.21 -7.44
N TYR A 10 4.22 -9.60 -6.25
CA TYR A 10 4.46 -8.17 -6.07
C TYR A 10 5.87 -7.74 -6.44
N SER A 11 6.90 -8.51 -6.06
CA SER A 11 8.30 -8.16 -6.35
C SER A 11 8.63 -8.12 -7.84
N GLN A 12 7.84 -8.79 -8.67
CA GLN A 12 7.95 -8.80 -10.14
C GLN A 12 7.00 -7.82 -10.82
N SER A 13 6.12 -7.16 -10.05
CA SER A 13 5.12 -6.22 -10.54
C SER A 13 5.67 -4.80 -10.66
N ALA A 14 4.96 -3.95 -11.42
CA ALA A 14 5.23 -2.52 -11.49
C ALA A 14 4.75 -1.75 -10.24
N GLY A 15 3.91 -2.36 -9.39
CA GLY A 15 3.40 -1.74 -8.19
C GLY A 15 2.00 -2.22 -7.83
N VAL A 16 1.35 -1.46 -6.97
CA VAL A 16 -0.03 -1.70 -6.52
C VAL A 16 -0.95 -0.58 -6.97
N CYS A 17 -2.20 -0.93 -7.26
CA CYS A 17 -3.23 0.00 -7.66
C CYS A 17 -4.57 -0.36 -7.00
N ILE A 18 -5.42 0.65 -6.72
CA ILE A 18 -6.80 0.47 -6.24
C ILE A 18 -7.83 1.15 -7.12
N ASP A 19 -7.38 2.00 -8.04
CA ASP A 19 -8.26 2.73 -8.95
C ASP A 19 -8.10 2.18 -10.37
N SER A 20 -9.07 1.39 -10.82
CA SER A 20 -9.06 0.77 -12.15
C SER A 20 -9.00 1.76 -13.32
N ARG A 21 -9.21 3.07 -13.07
CA ARG A 21 -9.07 4.13 -14.07
C ARG A 21 -7.62 4.52 -14.34
N HIS A 22 -6.74 4.20 -13.40
CA HIS A 22 -5.32 4.53 -13.41
C HIS A 22 -4.43 3.29 -13.37
N ILE A 23 -5.00 2.12 -13.72
CA ILE A 23 -4.23 0.87 -13.78
C ILE A 23 -3.20 0.94 -14.92
N GLU A 24 -1.98 0.57 -14.62
CA GLU A 24 -0.87 0.47 -15.55
C GLU A 24 -0.43 -1.00 -15.71
N GLU A 25 0.32 -1.29 -16.77
CA GLU A 25 0.82 -2.63 -17.04
C GLU A 25 1.59 -3.24 -15.85
N ARG A 26 1.38 -4.52 -15.62
CA ARG A 26 2.07 -5.32 -14.61
C ARG A 26 1.83 -4.86 -13.17
N GLN A 27 0.75 -4.14 -12.90
CA GLN A 27 0.37 -3.78 -11.53
C GLN A 27 -0.53 -4.85 -10.87
N LEU A 28 -0.52 -4.87 -9.53
CA LEU A 28 -1.47 -5.62 -8.71
C LEU A 28 -2.63 -4.69 -8.33
N PHE A 29 -3.80 -4.99 -8.81
CA PHE A 29 -5.02 -4.30 -8.44
C PHE A 29 -5.63 -4.94 -7.19
N PHE A 30 -5.88 -4.16 -6.16
CA PHE A 30 -6.58 -4.60 -4.95
C PHE A 30 -8.04 -4.15 -5.01
N ALA A 31 -8.97 -5.11 -5.12
CA ALA A 31 -10.40 -4.88 -5.31
C ALA A 31 -11.10 -4.58 -3.99
N PHE A 32 -11.01 -3.35 -3.50
CA PHE A 32 -11.69 -2.93 -2.27
C PHE A 32 -13.18 -2.71 -2.46
N ARG A 33 -13.97 -3.01 -1.42
CA ARG A 33 -15.34 -2.55 -1.27
C ARG A 33 -15.37 -1.25 -0.48
N GLY A 34 -15.86 -0.19 -1.11
CA GLY A 34 -16.15 1.09 -0.47
C GLY A 34 -17.65 1.26 -0.20
N GLU A 35 -18.03 2.37 0.42
CA GLU A 35 -19.44 2.67 0.72
C GLU A 35 -20.33 2.76 -0.53
N ASN A 36 -19.80 3.26 -1.64
CA ASN A 36 -20.55 3.51 -2.87
C ASN A 36 -20.04 2.75 -4.09
N THR A 37 -18.95 1.99 -3.95
CA THR A 37 -18.30 1.29 -5.08
C THR A 37 -17.75 -0.04 -4.61
N ASP A 38 -17.84 -1.04 -5.48
CA ASP A 38 -17.19 -2.33 -5.30
C ASP A 38 -16.11 -2.51 -6.37
N GLY A 39 -14.85 -2.56 -5.94
CA GLY A 39 -13.68 -2.73 -6.81
C GLY A 39 -13.71 -4.03 -7.61
N HIS A 40 -14.39 -5.06 -7.10
CA HIS A 40 -14.52 -6.35 -7.79
C HIS A 40 -15.21 -6.22 -9.16
N GLN A 41 -16.13 -5.26 -9.32
CA GLN A 41 -16.82 -5.01 -10.60
C GLN A 41 -15.86 -4.58 -11.73
N TYR A 42 -14.63 -4.17 -11.39
CA TYR A 42 -13.63 -3.72 -12.35
C TYR A 42 -12.57 -4.77 -12.67
N VAL A 43 -12.67 -5.98 -12.10
CA VAL A 43 -11.68 -7.06 -12.28
C VAL A 43 -11.51 -7.38 -13.77
N ASP A 44 -12.58 -7.58 -14.52
CA ASP A 44 -12.51 -7.91 -15.95
C ASP A 44 -11.76 -6.82 -16.73
N LYS A 45 -12.07 -5.54 -16.47
CA LYS A 45 -11.38 -4.40 -17.08
C LYS A 45 -9.89 -4.35 -16.73
N VAL A 46 -9.54 -4.62 -15.47
CA VAL A 46 -8.15 -4.65 -15.01
C VAL A 46 -7.35 -5.73 -15.71
N LEU A 47 -7.96 -6.90 -15.91
CA LEU A 47 -7.33 -8.02 -16.59
C LEU A 47 -7.16 -7.83 -18.11
N GLU A 48 -7.79 -6.84 -18.72
CA GLU A 48 -7.50 -6.41 -20.10
C GLU A 48 -6.11 -5.74 -20.20
N THR A 49 -5.62 -5.16 -19.10
CA THR A 49 -4.29 -4.54 -19.05
C THR A 49 -3.21 -5.61 -18.90
N GLU A 50 -2.15 -5.50 -19.70
CA GLU A 50 -1.11 -6.52 -19.81
C GLU A 50 -0.38 -6.74 -18.47
N GLY A 51 -0.26 -8.02 -18.10
CA GLY A 51 0.50 -8.45 -16.92
C GLY A 51 -0.10 -8.05 -15.57
N CYS A 52 -1.32 -7.47 -15.53
CA CYS A 52 -2.00 -7.15 -14.29
C CYS A 52 -2.58 -8.39 -13.61
N TYR A 53 -2.58 -8.34 -12.28
CA TYR A 53 -3.27 -9.28 -11.41
C TYR A 53 -4.33 -8.54 -10.59
N ALA A 54 -5.44 -9.21 -10.26
CA ALA A 54 -6.46 -8.70 -9.36
C ALA A 54 -6.49 -9.50 -8.06
N ILE A 55 -6.37 -8.83 -6.92
CA ILE A 55 -6.49 -9.39 -5.58
C ILE A 55 -7.95 -9.20 -5.15
N ILE A 56 -8.64 -10.28 -4.87
CA ILE A 56 -10.08 -10.33 -4.61
C ILE A 56 -10.38 -11.12 -3.33
N ASP A 57 -11.46 -10.81 -2.63
CA ASP A 57 -12.00 -11.59 -1.50
C ASP A 57 -13.41 -12.13 -1.76
N ASP A 58 -13.84 -12.11 -3.02
CA ASP A 58 -15.10 -12.69 -3.46
C ASP A 58 -14.86 -13.65 -4.65
N ALA A 59 -15.10 -14.93 -4.40
CA ALA A 59 -14.91 -15.99 -5.39
C ALA A 59 -15.79 -15.86 -6.64
N ALA A 60 -16.88 -15.06 -6.58
CA ALA A 60 -17.72 -14.81 -7.76
C ALA A 60 -16.98 -14.03 -8.86
N PHE A 61 -15.92 -13.32 -8.49
CA PHE A 61 -15.07 -12.54 -9.41
C PHE A 61 -13.77 -13.26 -9.80
N ASP A 62 -13.61 -14.52 -9.41
CA ASP A 62 -12.45 -15.30 -9.82
C ASP A 62 -12.47 -15.56 -11.35
N ARG A 63 -11.37 -15.23 -12.01
CA ARG A 63 -11.16 -15.38 -13.47
C ARG A 63 -9.96 -16.28 -13.79
N GLY A 64 -9.53 -17.09 -12.82
CA GLY A 64 -8.42 -18.03 -12.97
C GLY A 64 -7.06 -17.40 -12.71
N ASP A 65 -6.06 -17.71 -13.54
CA ASP A 65 -4.64 -17.54 -13.23
C ASP A 65 -4.18 -16.11 -12.87
N ARG A 66 -4.93 -15.08 -13.24
CA ARG A 66 -4.60 -13.69 -12.93
C ARG A 66 -5.48 -13.05 -11.86
N THR A 67 -6.36 -13.83 -11.25
CA THR A 67 -7.08 -13.44 -10.03
C THR A 67 -6.52 -14.18 -8.84
N ILE A 68 -6.34 -13.48 -7.73
CA ILE A 68 -5.77 -14.02 -6.50
C ILE A 68 -6.82 -13.88 -5.40
N LEU A 69 -7.45 -15.00 -5.05
CA LEU A 69 -8.43 -15.03 -3.98
C LEU A 69 -7.72 -15.03 -2.62
N VAL A 70 -8.08 -14.07 -1.80
CA VAL A 70 -7.61 -13.89 -0.42
C VAL A 70 -8.80 -13.90 0.54
N GLU A 71 -8.54 -14.01 1.83
CA GLU A 71 -9.59 -13.97 2.86
C GLU A 71 -10.19 -12.57 3.02
N ASP A 72 -9.34 -11.53 3.00
CA ASP A 72 -9.69 -10.12 3.12
C ASP A 72 -8.66 -9.27 2.39
N VAL A 73 -9.11 -8.41 1.49
CA VAL A 73 -8.23 -7.60 0.64
C VAL A 73 -7.43 -6.59 1.46
N LEU A 74 -8.05 -5.95 2.47
CA LEU A 74 -7.37 -4.95 3.30
C LEU A 74 -6.27 -5.60 4.15
N SER A 75 -6.59 -6.68 4.84
CA SER A 75 -5.60 -7.43 5.62
C SER A 75 -4.45 -7.94 4.73
N SER A 76 -4.75 -8.32 3.50
CA SER A 76 -3.74 -8.85 2.57
C SER A 76 -2.75 -7.78 2.13
N ILE A 77 -3.20 -6.56 1.79
CA ILE A 77 -2.29 -5.47 1.43
C ILE A 77 -1.47 -5.00 2.65
N GLN A 78 -2.05 -4.97 3.85
CA GLN A 78 -1.34 -4.61 5.07
C GLN A 78 -0.24 -5.63 5.40
N LYS A 79 -0.54 -6.93 5.36
CA LYS A 79 0.44 -8.01 5.55
C LYS A 79 1.54 -7.96 4.49
N LEU A 80 1.18 -7.68 3.23
CA LEU A 80 2.13 -7.53 2.13
C LEU A 80 3.06 -6.34 2.38
N ALA A 81 2.51 -5.19 2.79
CA ALA A 81 3.26 -3.98 3.08
C ALA A 81 4.24 -4.17 4.25
N ARG A 82 3.78 -4.79 5.34
CA ARG A 82 4.65 -5.16 6.47
C ARG A 82 5.78 -6.09 6.01
N TYR A 83 5.44 -7.16 5.29
CA TYR A 83 6.45 -8.10 4.79
C TYR A 83 7.47 -7.41 3.88
N HIS A 84 7.02 -6.49 3.02
CA HIS A 84 7.90 -5.69 2.17
C HIS A 84 8.79 -4.77 2.98
N ARG A 85 8.24 -4.04 3.95
CA ARG A 85 8.98 -3.15 4.85
C ARG A 85 10.09 -3.91 5.61
N ASP A 86 9.81 -5.12 6.07
CA ASP A 86 10.74 -5.95 6.82
C ASP A 86 11.96 -6.43 5.99
N GLN A 87 11.92 -6.27 4.66
CA GLN A 87 13.08 -6.53 3.81
C GLN A 87 14.14 -5.41 3.87
N PHE A 88 13.82 -4.27 4.50
CA PHE A 88 14.69 -3.10 4.57
C PHE A 88 15.07 -2.81 6.03
N ASP A 89 16.35 -2.98 6.35
CA ASP A 89 16.91 -2.58 7.63
C ASP A 89 17.31 -1.10 7.56
N ILE A 90 16.32 -0.23 7.80
CA ILE A 90 16.44 1.24 7.73
C ILE A 90 15.64 1.89 8.85
N PRO A 91 16.06 3.07 9.35
CA PRO A 91 15.29 3.84 10.32
C PRO A 91 13.93 4.28 9.75
N VAL A 92 12.89 4.22 10.57
CA VAL A 92 11.55 4.73 10.24
C VAL A 92 11.15 5.76 11.27
N LEU A 93 10.85 6.97 10.81
CA LEU A 93 10.29 8.04 11.61
C LEU A 93 8.77 8.07 11.41
N GLY A 94 8.01 7.63 12.41
CA GLY A 94 6.56 7.76 12.46
C GLY A 94 6.13 9.13 12.96
N ILE A 95 5.22 9.79 12.26
CA ILE A 95 4.67 11.09 12.65
C ILE A 95 3.17 10.95 12.85
N THR A 96 2.71 11.28 14.06
CA THR A 96 1.28 11.33 14.38
C THR A 96 0.96 12.56 15.22
N GLY A 97 -0.32 12.82 15.47
CA GLY A 97 -0.82 13.95 16.26
C GLY A 97 -2.16 14.45 15.73
N SER A 98 -2.86 15.24 16.52
CA SER A 98 -4.16 15.80 16.14
C SER A 98 -4.02 16.87 15.03
N ASN A 99 -2.96 17.69 15.07
CA ASN A 99 -2.70 18.75 14.10
C ASN A 99 -1.22 18.79 13.69
N GLY A 100 -0.94 19.37 12.54
CA GLY A 100 0.43 19.69 12.10
C GLY A 100 1.25 18.50 11.58
N LYS A 101 0.70 17.29 11.48
CA LYS A 101 1.41 16.09 10.99
C LYS A 101 2.07 16.31 9.64
N THR A 102 1.29 16.69 8.64
CA THR A 102 1.79 16.91 7.26
C THR A 102 2.81 18.02 7.20
N THR A 103 2.57 19.16 7.91
CA THR A 103 3.53 20.26 7.97
C THR A 103 4.84 19.81 8.61
N THR A 104 4.78 19.09 9.73
CA THR A 104 5.97 18.53 10.40
C THR A 104 6.72 17.56 9.51
N LYS A 105 6.01 16.66 8.83
CA LYS A 105 6.56 15.73 7.84
C LYS A 105 7.34 16.47 6.74
N GLU A 106 6.72 17.47 6.13
CA GLU A 106 7.34 18.25 5.05
C GLU A 106 8.57 19.04 5.51
N LEU A 107 8.51 19.64 6.71
CA LEU A 107 9.66 20.37 7.28
C LEU A 107 10.83 19.44 7.59
N ILE A 108 10.57 18.25 8.16
CA ILE A 108 11.61 17.26 8.43
C ILE A 108 12.19 16.74 7.11
N ALA A 109 11.33 16.42 6.14
CA ALA A 109 11.78 15.96 4.83
C ALA A 109 12.67 17.03 4.15
N ALA A 110 12.26 18.30 4.17
CA ALA A 110 13.04 19.39 3.61
C ALA A 110 14.41 19.57 4.31
N ALA A 111 14.44 19.42 5.63
CA ALA A 111 15.68 19.54 6.41
C ALA A 111 16.67 18.39 6.16
N LEU A 112 16.18 17.18 5.92
CA LEU A 112 17.01 15.98 5.77
C LEU A 112 17.39 15.69 4.31
N SER A 113 16.55 16.06 3.33
CA SER A 113 16.75 15.74 1.90
C SER A 113 18.08 16.23 1.30
N PRO A 114 18.74 17.30 1.75
CA PRO A 114 20.05 17.67 1.21
C PRO A 114 21.15 16.66 1.51
N ALA A 115 20.99 15.81 2.52
CA ALA A 115 22.03 14.88 2.98
C ALA A 115 21.60 13.40 2.90
N LEU A 116 20.32 13.10 2.84
CA LEU A 116 19.78 11.73 2.92
C LEU A 116 18.80 11.46 1.80
N LYS A 117 18.79 10.22 1.32
CA LYS A 117 17.75 9.67 0.44
C LYS A 117 16.53 9.30 1.29
N LEU A 118 15.43 9.97 1.08
CA LEU A 118 14.22 9.82 1.89
C LEU A 118 13.13 9.09 1.12
N HIS A 119 12.35 8.27 1.84
CA HIS A 119 11.05 7.78 1.41
C HIS A 119 9.99 8.35 2.34
N VAL A 120 9.06 9.13 1.80
CA VAL A 120 8.14 9.96 2.59
C VAL A 120 6.70 9.71 2.17
N THR A 121 5.78 9.61 3.14
CA THR A 121 4.34 9.56 2.86
C THR A 121 3.93 10.69 1.93
N GLN A 122 3.34 10.35 0.79
CA GLN A 122 2.82 11.29 -0.19
C GLN A 122 1.39 11.72 0.13
N GLY A 123 1.08 13.00 -0.07
CA GLY A 123 -0.27 13.51 0.15
C GLY A 123 -0.80 13.18 1.54
N ASN A 124 -2.00 12.57 1.58
CA ASN A 124 -2.72 12.16 2.78
C ASN A 124 -2.78 10.63 2.97
N TYR A 125 -1.81 9.88 2.43
CA TYR A 125 -1.74 8.43 2.56
C TYR A 125 -1.31 7.99 3.97
N ASN A 126 -2.13 8.37 4.98
CA ASN A 126 -1.83 8.24 6.40
C ASN A 126 -2.80 7.34 7.19
N ASN A 127 -3.68 6.63 6.51
CA ASN A 127 -4.68 5.73 7.09
C ASN A 127 -4.35 4.24 6.80
N HIS A 128 -5.24 3.33 7.20
CA HIS A 128 -5.10 1.86 7.05
C HIS A 128 -4.89 1.37 5.63
N LEU A 129 -5.17 2.20 4.61
CA LEU A 129 -4.90 1.92 3.21
C LEU A 129 -3.68 2.71 2.71
N GLY A 130 -3.57 3.98 3.09
CA GLY A 130 -2.51 4.86 2.65
C GLY A 130 -1.12 4.48 3.15
N VAL A 131 -1.00 4.03 4.42
CA VAL A 131 0.28 3.55 4.96
C VAL A 131 0.79 2.33 4.18
N PRO A 132 0.01 1.28 3.93
CA PRO A 132 0.41 0.19 3.03
C PRO A 132 0.88 0.66 1.65
N PHE A 133 0.16 1.60 1.03
CA PHE A 133 0.56 2.17 -0.26
C PHE A 133 1.91 2.88 -0.20
N THR A 134 2.13 3.68 0.84
CA THR A 134 3.41 4.35 1.07
C THR A 134 4.55 3.32 1.17
N LEU A 135 4.36 2.25 1.94
CA LEU A 135 5.37 1.20 2.10
C LEU A 135 5.62 0.43 0.78
N LEU A 136 4.55 0.06 0.07
CA LEU A 136 4.64 -0.67 -1.20
C LEU A 136 5.13 0.18 -2.38
N ALA A 137 5.17 1.49 -2.25
CA ALA A 137 5.82 2.37 -3.22
C ALA A 137 7.35 2.37 -3.12
N LEU A 138 7.90 1.80 -2.04
CA LEU A 138 9.34 1.67 -1.84
C LEU A 138 9.93 0.64 -2.81
N ARG A 139 10.83 1.08 -3.72
CA ARG A 139 11.49 0.21 -4.71
C ARG A 139 12.99 0.12 -4.52
N GLU A 140 13.56 1.14 -3.91
CA GLU A 140 14.98 1.23 -3.65
C GLU A 140 15.21 1.57 -2.18
N ARG A 141 16.32 1.13 -1.61
CA ARG A 141 16.67 1.39 -0.22
C ARG A 141 16.93 2.88 -0.01
N PRO A 142 16.10 3.58 0.82
CA PRO A 142 16.39 4.93 1.28
C PRO A 142 17.31 4.89 2.50
N ASP A 143 17.81 6.05 2.93
CA ASP A 143 18.51 6.18 4.21
C ASP A 143 17.52 6.25 5.38
N VAL A 144 16.35 6.88 5.19
CA VAL A 144 15.29 7.03 6.20
C VAL A 144 13.91 6.99 5.53
N MET A 145 12.95 6.37 6.20
CA MET A 145 11.53 6.48 5.88
C MET A 145 10.86 7.47 6.83
N ILE A 146 9.95 8.30 6.30
CA ILE A 146 9.11 9.22 7.10
C ILE A 146 7.65 8.88 6.82
N ILE A 147 6.98 8.27 7.80
CA ILE A 147 5.62 7.74 7.66
C ILE A 147 4.66 8.58 8.49
N GLU A 148 3.72 9.25 7.82
CA GLU A 148 2.63 9.96 8.47
C GLU A 148 1.53 8.95 8.84
N MET A 149 1.04 8.99 10.08
CA MET A 149 -0.03 8.15 10.59
C MET A 149 -1.16 9.02 11.16
N GLY A 150 -2.35 8.91 10.56
CA GLY A 150 -3.58 9.59 10.99
C GLY A 150 -4.47 8.66 11.80
N ALA A 151 -5.07 9.18 12.88
CA ALA A 151 -6.03 8.45 13.68
C ALA A 151 -7.38 9.15 13.69
N ASN A 152 -8.45 8.39 13.48
CA ASN A 152 -9.83 8.79 13.64
C ASN A 152 -10.50 8.05 14.80
N ARG A 153 -9.94 6.92 15.24
CA ARG A 153 -10.45 6.05 16.29
C ARG A 153 -9.35 5.67 17.26
N LEU A 154 -9.78 5.23 18.44
CA LEU A 154 -8.88 4.62 19.41
C LEU A 154 -8.19 3.39 18.80
N LYS A 155 -6.88 3.27 19.01
CA LYS A 155 -5.98 2.22 18.49
C LYS A 155 -5.54 2.34 17.02
N ASP A 156 -6.05 3.28 16.24
CA ASP A 156 -5.61 3.43 14.83
C ASP A 156 -4.08 3.55 14.72
N ILE A 157 -3.42 4.30 15.63
CA ILE A 157 -1.96 4.45 15.59
C ILE A 157 -1.24 3.15 15.94
N GLU A 158 -1.77 2.38 16.90
CA GLU A 158 -1.24 1.07 17.24
C GLU A 158 -1.33 0.13 16.02
N GLU A 159 -2.49 0.10 15.35
CA GLU A 159 -2.71 -0.71 14.14
C GLU A 159 -1.78 -0.29 13.01
N LEU A 160 -1.68 1.02 12.72
CA LEU A 160 -0.81 1.56 11.66
C LEU A 160 0.68 1.33 11.94
N SER A 161 1.10 1.38 13.21
CA SER A 161 2.50 1.13 13.59
C SER A 161 2.88 -0.35 13.50
N ASN A 162 1.91 -1.25 13.39
CA ASN A 162 2.10 -2.68 13.21
C ASN A 162 2.09 -3.12 11.73
N ILE A 163 1.83 -2.20 10.81
CA ILE A 163 2.01 -2.40 9.37
C ILE A 163 3.47 -2.11 9.01
#